data_4e8747cb0aefdcf746ca7b9fdb7bb2ce
#
_entry.id   4e8747cb0aefdcf746ca7b9fdb7bb2ce
#
_cell.length_a   1.000
_cell.length_b   1.000
_cell.length_c   1.000
_cell.angle_alpha   90.00
_cell.angle_beta   90.00
_cell.angle_gamma   90.00
#
_symmetry.space_group_name_H-M   'P 1'
#
loop_
_entity.id
_entity.type
_entity.pdbx_description
1 polymer ?
#
loop_
_entity_poly.entity_id
_entity_poly.type
_entity_poly.pdbx_seq_one_letter_code
_entity_poly.pdbx_strand_id
1 'polypeptide(L)'
;MMKLQDLLTKSLDELMASASAKRDEEYGNIISFSRKVFIPLTTLCRDVCHYCTFAKSPQKGCRAYLNSDEVLAIAQAGRDSGCKEVLFTLGDKPEARYRIAREELALLGHETTLSYLSEMAALVFEKTGLLPHLNPGVMSRKEVSELRDISVSQGIMLESTSKRLCEKGGPHYGSPDKDPLARLMTIEVAGALSVPFTSGLLIGIGETKAERIETLVALRDAHTKHCHIQEVIIQNFCAKPNTKMAQVQNPKLEELLWTISVA
;
A
#
# COMPACT_ATOMS: atom_id res chain seq x y z
N MET A 1 -26.40 -11.74 7.58
CA MET A 1 -24.97 -11.36 7.75
C MET A 1 -24.34 -12.37 8.72
N MET A 2 -23.31 -13.09 8.28
CA MET A 2 -22.63 -14.12 9.08
C MET A 2 -21.96 -13.43 10.30
N LYS A 3 -22.07 -14.00 11.49
CA LYS A 3 -21.43 -13.42 12.68
C LYS A 3 -19.91 -13.63 12.59
N LEU A 4 -19.12 -12.69 13.07
CA LEU A 4 -17.65 -12.79 13.08
C LEU A 4 -17.13 -14.09 13.69
N GLN A 5 -17.80 -14.59 14.74
CA GLN A 5 -17.45 -15.85 15.40
C GLN A 5 -17.63 -17.07 14.50
N ASP A 6 -18.60 -17.05 13.58
CA ASP A 6 -18.85 -18.15 12.66
C ASP A 6 -17.69 -18.32 11.66
N LEU A 7 -17.02 -17.19 11.27
CA LEU A 7 -15.85 -17.22 10.39
C LEU A 7 -14.63 -17.90 11.01
N LEU A 8 -14.49 -17.78 12.33
CA LEU A 8 -13.37 -18.40 13.06
C LEU A 8 -13.55 -19.91 13.28
N THR A 9 -14.78 -20.40 13.20
CA THR A 9 -15.13 -21.82 13.49
C THR A 9 -15.31 -22.68 12.25
N LYS A 10 -15.55 -22.09 11.08
CA LYS A 10 -15.68 -22.82 9.82
C LYS A 10 -14.36 -23.43 9.36
N SER A 11 -14.44 -24.57 8.70
CA SER A 11 -13.29 -25.18 8.02
C SER A 11 -12.83 -24.31 6.83
N LEU A 12 -11.57 -24.47 6.44
CA LEU A 12 -11.04 -23.78 5.27
C LEU A 12 -11.81 -24.12 4.00
N ASP A 13 -12.17 -25.37 3.80
CA ASP A 13 -12.90 -25.85 2.61
C ASP A 13 -14.28 -25.19 2.51
N GLU A 14 -15.02 -25.09 3.64
CA GLU A 14 -16.32 -24.39 3.67
C GLU A 14 -16.19 -22.90 3.33
N LEU A 15 -15.15 -22.23 3.84
CA LEU A 15 -14.89 -20.83 3.54
C LEU A 15 -14.53 -20.63 2.06
N MET A 16 -13.64 -21.46 1.52
CA MET A 16 -13.23 -21.41 0.12
C MET A 16 -14.40 -21.66 -0.83
N ALA A 17 -15.26 -22.67 -0.52
CA ALA A 17 -16.45 -22.95 -1.30
C ALA A 17 -17.42 -21.75 -1.30
N SER A 18 -17.64 -21.15 -0.12
CA SER A 18 -18.51 -19.97 0.02
C SER A 18 -17.96 -18.76 -0.74
N ALA A 19 -16.66 -18.49 -0.63
CA ALA A 19 -16.00 -17.38 -1.33
C ALA A 19 -16.04 -17.57 -2.85
N SER A 20 -15.77 -18.79 -3.34
CA SER A 20 -15.85 -19.12 -4.78
C SER A 20 -17.27 -18.94 -5.32
N ALA A 21 -18.27 -19.43 -4.59
CA ALA A 21 -19.67 -19.27 -4.99
C ALA A 21 -20.06 -17.77 -5.08
N LYS A 22 -19.64 -16.98 -4.09
CA LYS A 22 -19.90 -15.54 -4.07
C LYS A 22 -19.24 -14.81 -5.23
N ARG A 23 -17.98 -15.11 -5.52
CA ARG A 23 -17.27 -14.58 -6.70
C ARG A 23 -17.98 -14.94 -8.01
N ASP A 24 -18.34 -16.21 -8.16
CA ASP A 24 -18.96 -16.71 -9.39
C ASP A 24 -20.36 -16.13 -9.62
N GLU A 25 -21.11 -15.85 -8.55
CA GLU A 25 -22.39 -15.14 -8.59
C GLU A 25 -22.25 -13.72 -9.16
N GLU A 26 -21.20 -12.98 -8.75
CA GLU A 26 -21.01 -11.57 -9.12
C GLU A 26 -20.24 -11.39 -10.43
N TYR A 27 -19.23 -12.21 -10.69
CA TYR A 27 -18.24 -12.02 -11.75
C TYR A 27 -18.12 -13.22 -12.71
N GLY A 28 -18.83 -14.32 -12.46
CA GLY A 28 -18.68 -15.55 -13.22
C GLY A 28 -17.27 -16.12 -13.12
N ASN A 29 -16.72 -16.57 -14.23
CA ASN A 29 -15.37 -17.12 -14.32
C ASN A 29 -14.33 -16.11 -14.84
N ILE A 30 -14.66 -14.82 -14.85
CA ILE A 30 -13.76 -13.76 -15.32
C ILE A 30 -12.91 -13.28 -14.16
N ILE A 31 -11.58 -13.29 -14.34
CA ILE A 31 -10.61 -12.72 -13.42
C ILE A 31 -9.84 -11.64 -14.16
N SER A 32 -9.91 -10.40 -13.68
CA SER A 32 -9.15 -9.28 -14.21
C SER A 32 -7.77 -9.16 -13.55
N PHE A 33 -6.83 -8.59 -14.27
CA PHE A 33 -5.53 -8.20 -13.74
C PHE A 33 -5.06 -6.90 -14.39
N SER A 34 -4.28 -6.10 -13.67
CA SER A 34 -3.63 -4.92 -14.23
C SER A 34 -2.13 -5.11 -14.33
N ARG A 35 -1.57 -4.84 -15.52
CA ARG A 35 -0.12 -4.77 -15.71
C ARG A 35 0.36 -3.38 -15.31
N LYS A 36 1.14 -3.33 -14.24
CA LYS A 36 1.71 -2.08 -13.71
C LYS A 36 3.23 -2.12 -13.75
N VAL A 37 3.85 -1.03 -14.14
CA VAL A 37 5.27 -0.79 -13.89
C VAL A 37 5.44 -0.06 -12.57
N PHE A 38 6.43 -0.45 -11.77
CA PHE A 38 6.70 0.13 -10.45
C PHE A 38 7.81 1.17 -10.55
N ILE A 39 7.57 2.38 -10.05
CA ILE A 39 8.58 3.43 -9.93
C ILE A 39 8.86 3.70 -8.46
N PRO A 40 10.03 3.26 -7.93
CA PRO A 40 10.43 3.53 -6.55
C PRO A 40 11.04 4.93 -6.44
N LEU A 41 10.21 5.98 -6.50
CA LEU A 41 10.63 7.37 -6.57
C LEU A 41 11.68 7.75 -5.51
N THR A 42 11.53 7.22 -4.29
CA THR A 42 12.55 7.25 -3.23
C THR A 42 12.50 5.97 -2.41
N THR A 43 13.66 5.45 -2.03
CA THR A 43 13.77 4.35 -1.05
C THR A 43 14.03 4.85 0.37
N LEU A 44 14.21 6.15 0.58
CA LEU A 44 14.24 6.72 1.93
C LEU A 44 12.83 6.74 2.50
N CYS A 45 12.69 6.41 3.79
CA CYS A 45 11.39 6.35 4.45
C CYS A 45 11.52 6.88 5.88
N ARG A 46 10.51 7.60 6.36
CA ARG A 46 10.43 8.03 7.75
C ARG A 46 10.24 6.84 8.69
N ASP A 47 9.52 5.81 8.24
CA ASP A 47 9.25 4.59 8.99
C ASP A 47 10.45 3.63 9.05
N VAL A 48 10.39 2.71 10.02
CA VAL A 48 11.42 1.69 10.27
C VAL A 48 10.80 0.31 10.49
N CYS A 49 9.80 -0.03 9.68
CA CYS A 49 9.09 -1.31 9.77
C CYS A 49 10.06 -2.49 9.80
N HIS A 50 9.89 -3.39 10.78
CA HIS A 50 10.86 -4.45 11.08
C HIS A 50 11.01 -5.51 9.98
N TYR A 51 10.08 -5.57 9.03
CA TYR A 51 10.06 -6.52 7.91
C TYR A 51 10.46 -5.88 6.56
N CYS A 52 10.57 -4.54 6.51
CA CYS A 52 10.73 -3.83 5.25
C CYS A 52 12.17 -3.92 4.71
N THR A 53 12.31 -4.35 3.46
CA THR A 53 13.59 -4.33 2.71
C THR A 53 13.64 -3.22 1.67
N PHE A 54 12.52 -2.54 1.43
CA PHE A 54 12.44 -1.44 0.48
C PHE A 54 13.11 -0.18 1.02
N ALA A 55 12.80 0.17 2.29
CA ALA A 55 13.37 1.34 2.93
C ALA A 55 14.87 1.16 3.20
N LYS A 56 15.65 2.14 2.80
CA LYS A 56 17.10 2.19 2.99
C LYS A 56 17.49 3.43 3.78
N SER A 57 18.59 3.34 4.52
CA SER A 57 19.20 4.52 5.13
C SER A 57 19.97 5.32 4.07
N PRO A 58 20.11 6.66 4.25
CA PRO A 58 20.94 7.47 3.38
C PRO A 58 22.36 6.92 3.27
N GLN A 59 22.89 6.89 2.04
CA GLN A 59 24.25 6.45 1.78
C GLN A 59 25.05 7.62 1.16
N LYS A 60 26.33 7.74 1.54
CA LYS A 60 27.19 8.79 1.01
C LYS A 60 27.36 8.65 -0.51
N GLY A 61 27.09 9.71 -1.24
CA GLY A 61 27.20 9.75 -2.71
C GLY A 61 25.98 9.16 -3.44
N CYS A 62 24.94 8.69 -2.72
CA CYS A 62 23.70 8.26 -3.33
C CYS A 62 22.65 9.38 -3.25
N ARG A 63 21.84 9.52 -4.31
CA ARG A 63 20.70 10.41 -4.34
C ARG A 63 19.55 9.91 -3.47
N ALA A 64 18.74 10.82 -2.97
CA ALA A 64 17.54 10.51 -2.20
C ALA A 64 16.36 10.15 -3.11
N TYR A 65 16.31 10.71 -4.31
CA TYR A 65 15.21 10.56 -5.27
C TYR A 65 15.70 10.14 -6.65
N LEU A 66 14.88 9.41 -7.40
CA LEU A 66 15.06 9.28 -8.84
C LEU A 66 14.84 10.63 -9.51
N ASN A 67 15.66 10.97 -10.52
CA ASN A 67 15.41 12.14 -11.34
C ASN A 67 14.38 11.85 -12.44
N SER A 68 13.95 12.90 -13.18
CA SER A 68 12.97 12.80 -14.25
C SER A 68 13.37 11.82 -15.35
N ASP A 69 14.64 11.79 -15.75
CA ASP A 69 15.11 10.90 -16.82
C ASP A 69 15.04 9.43 -16.39
N GLU A 70 15.40 9.13 -15.14
CA GLU A 70 15.30 7.77 -14.58
C GLU A 70 13.84 7.33 -14.45
N VAL A 71 12.97 8.23 -13.99
CA VAL A 71 11.53 7.99 -13.89
C VAL A 71 10.95 7.67 -15.29
N LEU A 72 11.28 8.49 -16.29
CA LEU A 72 10.82 8.28 -17.66
C LEU A 72 11.38 7.01 -18.28
N ALA A 73 12.64 6.68 -18.05
CA ALA A 73 13.24 5.44 -18.56
C ALA A 73 12.50 4.20 -18.05
N ILE A 74 12.15 4.16 -16.75
CA ILE A 74 11.38 3.07 -16.14
C ILE A 74 9.95 3.03 -16.73
N ALA A 75 9.29 4.18 -16.82
CA ALA A 75 7.94 4.28 -17.35
C ALA A 75 7.87 3.83 -18.82
N GLN A 76 8.82 4.28 -19.65
CA GLN A 76 8.91 3.89 -21.06
C GLN A 76 9.10 2.37 -21.22
N ALA A 77 10.03 1.76 -20.47
CA ALA A 77 10.22 0.32 -20.47
C ALA A 77 8.95 -0.45 -20.06
N GLY A 78 8.21 0.09 -19.09
CA GLY A 78 6.90 -0.43 -18.70
C GLY A 78 5.88 -0.37 -19.82
N ARG A 79 5.76 0.78 -20.49
CA ARG A 79 4.87 0.97 -21.66
C ARG A 79 5.21 -0.01 -22.78
N ASP A 80 6.48 -0.14 -23.11
CA ASP A 80 6.96 -1.02 -24.18
C ASP A 80 6.72 -2.50 -23.86
N SER A 81 6.68 -2.85 -22.56
CA SER A 81 6.27 -4.16 -22.04
C SER A 81 4.75 -4.37 -21.97
N GLY A 82 3.95 -3.41 -22.43
CA GLY A 82 2.48 -3.49 -22.49
C GLY A 82 1.78 -3.17 -21.17
N CYS A 83 2.46 -2.52 -20.21
CA CYS A 83 1.80 -1.97 -19.02
C CYS A 83 0.79 -0.89 -19.42
N LYS A 84 -0.25 -0.73 -18.61
CA LYS A 84 -1.28 0.32 -18.77
C LYS A 84 -1.22 1.33 -17.64
N GLU A 85 -0.68 0.93 -16.51
CA GLU A 85 -0.58 1.75 -15.32
C GLU A 85 0.87 1.83 -14.84
N VAL A 86 1.20 2.93 -14.18
CA VAL A 86 2.41 3.12 -13.41
C VAL A 86 2.05 3.21 -11.94
N LEU A 87 2.66 2.35 -11.11
CA LEU A 87 2.54 2.43 -9.66
C LEU A 87 3.75 3.16 -9.10
N PHE A 88 3.52 4.37 -8.61
CA PHE A 88 4.51 5.05 -7.78
C PHE A 88 4.47 4.48 -6.37
N THR A 89 5.51 3.75 -6.00
CA THR A 89 5.72 3.23 -4.66
C THR A 89 6.97 3.87 -4.07
N LEU A 90 6.89 4.35 -2.85
CA LEU A 90 7.96 5.14 -2.25
C LEU A 90 7.95 5.05 -0.73
N GLY A 91 9.04 5.49 -0.11
CA GLY A 91 9.06 5.64 1.34
C GLY A 91 8.23 6.85 1.80
N ASP A 92 7.55 6.71 2.93
CA ASP A 92 6.67 7.73 3.49
C ASP A 92 7.49 8.91 4.00
N LYS A 93 7.23 10.10 3.51
CA LYS A 93 7.70 11.44 3.93
C LYS A 93 9.15 11.47 4.47
N PRO A 94 10.16 11.04 3.68
CA PRO A 94 11.54 10.98 4.16
C PRO A 94 12.10 12.34 4.55
N GLU A 95 11.58 13.43 4.00
CA GLU A 95 11.94 14.81 4.36
C GLU A 95 11.65 15.13 5.84
N ALA A 96 10.67 14.48 6.45
CA ALA A 96 10.39 14.64 7.88
C ALA A 96 11.49 14.04 8.78
N ARG A 97 12.31 13.13 8.23
CA ARG A 97 13.37 12.44 8.98
C ARG A 97 14.79 12.82 8.53
N TYR A 98 15.02 12.92 7.21
CA TYR A 98 16.36 13.02 6.64
C TYR A 98 16.64 14.40 6.05
N ARG A 99 17.76 14.99 6.47
CA ARG A 99 18.24 16.27 5.92
C ARG A 99 18.54 16.16 4.42
N ILE A 100 19.17 15.07 3.97
CA ILE A 100 19.48 14.86 2.56
C ILE A 100 18.22 14.86 1.67
N ALA A 101 17.09 14.33 2.17
CA ALA A 101 15.84 14.36 1.41
C ALA A 101 15.33 15.79 1.23
N ARG A 102 15.41 16.64 2.27
CA ARG A 102 15.03 18.06 2.18
C ARG A 102 15.94 18.85 1.24
N GLU A 103 17.26 18.61 1.34
CA GLU A 103 18.24 19.29 0.50
C GLU A 103 18.06 18.95 -0.97
N GLU A 104 17.82 17.66 -1.29
CA GLU A 104 17.62 17.24 -2.67
C GLU A 104 16.26 17.69 -3.23
N LEU A 105 15.18 17.67 -2.44
CA LEU A 105 13.90 18.26 -2.84
C LEU A 105 14.05 19.74 -3.18
N ALA A 106 14.78 20.52 -2.36
CA ALA A 106 15.02 21.93 -2.62
C ALA A 106 15.79 22.15 -3.95
N LEU A 107 16.76 21.29 -4.27
CA LEU A 107 17.47 21.33 -5.56
C LEU A 107 16.56 20.97 -6.75
N LEU A 108 15.56 20.11 -6.52
CA LEU A 108 14.53 19.75 -7.51
C LEU A 108 13.39 20.78 -7.59
N GLY A 109 13.41 21.83 -6.76
CA GLY A 109 12.38 22.89 -6.74
C GLY A 109 11.14 22.53 -5.92
N HIS A 110 11.23 21.54 -5.00
CA HIS A 110 10.14 21.05 -4.20
C HIS A 110 10.38 21.18 -2.70
N GLU A 111 9.31 21.31 -1.93
CA GLU A 111 9.35 21.30 -0.46
C GLU A 111 9.03 19.93 0.13
N THR A 112 8.24 19.12 -0.58
CA THR A 112 7.76 17.82 -0.10
C THR A 112 7.94 16.72 -1.14
N THR A 113 8.07 15.49 -0.65
CA THR A 113 8.06 14.29 -1.51
C THR A 113 6.78 14.20 -2.35
N LEU A 114 5.63 14.62 -1.80
CA LEU A 114 4.35 14.55 -2.51
C LEU A 114 4.26 15.57 -3.66
N SER A 115 4.83 16.77 -3.50
CA SER A 115 4.87 17.74 -4.60
C SER A 115 5.77 17.25 -5.74
N TYR A 116 6.89 16.62 -5.45
CA TYR A 116 7.75 15.99 -6.45
C TYR A 116 7.09 14.78 -7.11
N LEU A 117 6.38 13.95 -6.33
CA LEU A 117 5.58 12.83 -6.85
C LEU A 117 4.51 13.33 -7.83
N SER A 118 3.84 14.43 -7.51
CA SER A 118 2.82 15.04 -8.37
C SER A 118 3.41 15.42 -9.74
N GLU A 119 4.56 16.09 -9.76
CA GLU A 119 5.24 16.46 -11.01
C GLU A 119 5.65 15.21 -11.81
N MET A 120 6.26 14.22 -11.17
CA MET A 120 6.70 13.00 -11.85
C MET A 120 5.54 12.18 -12.40
N ALA A 121 4.41 12.12 -11.69
CA ALA A 121 3.22 11.43 -12.16
C ALA A 121 2.60 12.12 -13.39
N ALA A 122 2.51 13.44 -13.38
CA ALA A 122 2.05 14.23 -14.52
C ALA A 122 2.98 14.04 -15.73
N LEU A 123 4.29 14.10 -15.52
CA LEU A 123 5.31 13.90 -16.55
C LEU A 123 5.21 12.51 -17.20
N VAL A 124 5.06 11.46 -16.40
CA VAL A 124 4.91 10.09 -16.90
C VAL A 124 3.63 9.97 -17.74
N PHE A 125 2.51 10.49 -17.26
CA PHE A 125 1.26 10.45 -18.02
C PHE A 125 1.40 11.19 -19.35
N GLU A 126 1.94 12.40 -19.35
CA GLU A 126 2.15 13.21 -20.56
C GLU A 126 3.04 12.51 -21.59
N LYS A 127 4.17 11.91 -21.14
CA LYS A 127 5.17 11.34 -22.07
C LYS A 127 4.87 9.90 -22.50
N THR A 128 4.14 9.14 -21.68
CA THR A 128 3.96 7.70 -21.93
C THR A 128 2.50 7.29 -22.08
N GLY A 129 1.55 8.05 -21.57
CA GLY A 129 0.13 7.70 -21.49
C GLY A 129 -0.18 6.63 -20.45
N LEU A 130 0.81 6.20 -19.62
CA LEU A 130 0.56 5.29 -18.50
C LEU A 130 -0.25 6.00 -17.42
N LEU A 131 -1.28 5.33 -16.92
CA LEU A 131 -2.19 5.87 -15.91
C LEU A 131 -1.53 5.81 -14.51
N PRO A 132 -1.34 6.96 -13.81
CA PRO A 132 -0.70 6.94 -12.50
C PRO A 132 -1.58 6.37 -11.40
N HIS A 133 -1.08 5.38 -10.67
CA HIS A 133 -1.55 4.94 -9.36
C HIS A 133 -0.53 5.37 -8.30
N LEU A 134 -0.96 6.07 -7.26
CA LEU A 134 -0.06 6.66 -6.26
C LEU A 134 -0.23 6.01 -4.90
N ASN A 135 0.86 5.47 -4.36
CA ASN A 135 0.90 4.85 -3.03
C ASN A 135 2.01 5.49 -2.16
N PRO A 136 1.84 6.77 -1.75
CA PRO A 136 2.88 7.53 -1.06
C PRO A 136 2.85 7.40 0.47
N GLY A 137 1.93 6.63 1.05
CA GLY A 137 1.75 6.52 2.48
C GLY A 137 0.63 7.41 3.05
N VAL A 138 0.78 7.86 4.30
CA VAL A 138 -0.24 8.65 5.00
C VAL A 138 -0.38 10.04 4.37
N MET A 139 -1.62 10.45 4.11
CA MET A 139 -1.94 11.72 3.47
C MET A 139 -3.03 12.49 4.22
N SER A 140 -2.88 13.82 4.25
CA SER A 140 -3.92 14.75 4.66
C SER A 140 -4.96 14.93 3.55
N ARG A 141 -6.11 15.55 3.87
CA ARG A 141 -7.16 15.86 2.90
C ARG A 141 -6.66 16.72 1.73
N LYS A 142 -5.78 17.68 2.02
CA LYS A 142 -5.18 18.55 1.00
C LYS A 142 -4.32 17.72 0.05
N GLU A 143 -3.43 16.90 0.58
CA GLU A 143 -2.52 16.04 -0.20
C GLU A 143 -3.30 15.05 -1.08
N VAL A 144 -4.32 14.39 -0.55
CA VAL A 144 -5.18 13.49 -1.35
C VAL A 144 -5.87 14.25 -2.48
N SER A 145 -6.39 15.47 -2.21
CA SER A 145 -7.07 16.31 -3.20
C SER A 145 -6.12 16.75 -4.32
N GLU A 146 -4.91 17.19 -3.97
CA GLU A 146 -3.91 17.64 -4.95
C GLU A 146 -3.45 16.48 -5.84
N LEU A 147 -3.25 15.30 -5.28
CA LEU A 147 -2.84 14.12 -6.05
C LEU A 147 -3.98 13.50 -6.86
N ARG A 148 -5.25 13.79 -6.53
CA ARG A 148 -6.40 13.30 -7.27
C ARG A 148 -6.40 13.78 -8.73
N ASP A 149 -5.99 15.01 -8.98
CA ASP A 149 -6.06 15.62 -10.31
C ASP A 149 -5.08 15.00 -11.31
N ILE A 150 -4.05 14.30 -10.82
CA ILE A 150 -2.99 13.69 -11.64
C ILE A 150 -2.92 12.16 -11.52
N SER A 151 -3.87 11.54 -10.84
CA SER A 151 -3.88 10.08 -10.65
C SER A 151 -5.24 9.48 -10.96
N VAL A 152 -5.26 8.27 -11.51
CA VAL A 152 -6.52 7.52 -11.73
C VAL A 152 -6.97 6.80 -10.45
N SER A 153 -6.05 6.54 -9.55
CA SER A 153 -6.31 5.93 -8.25
C SER A 153 -5.15 6.20 -7.30
N GLN A 154 -5.45 6.07 -6.01
CA GLN A 154 -4.45 6.16 -4.93
C GLN A 154 -4.56 4.94 -4.03
N GLY A 155 -3.60 4.75 -3.13
CA GLY A 155 -3.63 3.62 -2.21
C GLY A 155 -2.79 3.81 -0.97
N ILE A 156 -3.15 3.04 0.05
CA ILE A 156 -2.36 2.81 1.25
C ILE A 156 -2.69 1.44 1.82
N MET A 157 -1.70 0.62 2.07
CA MET A 157 -1.93 -0.66 2.75
C MET A 157 -2.26 -0.39 4.22
N LEU A 158 -3.50 -0.69 4.66
CA LEU A 158 -3.88 -0.57 6.07
C LEU A 158 -3.02 -1.48 6.94
N GLU A 159 -2.55 -2.60 6.41
CA GLU A 159 -1.77 -3.67 7.04
C GLU A 159 -2.57 -4.39 8.14
N SER A 160 -2.93 -3.67 9.21
CA SER A 160 -3.72 -4.16 10.34
C SER A 160 -4.30 -3.00 11.15
N THR A 161 -5.45 -3.22 11.78
CA THR A 161 -6.04 -2.29 12.76
C THR A 161 -5.48 -2.49 14.16
N SER A 162 -4.61 -3.48 14.38
CA SER A 162 -4.05 -3.80 15.70
C SER A 162 -2.97 -2.81 16.13
N LYS A 163 -3.29 -1.95 17.11
CA LYS A 163 -2.33 -1.02 17.71
C LYS A 163 -1.18 -1.72 18.43
N ARG A 164 -1.41 -2.96 18.90
CA ARG A 164 -0.39 -3.79 19.56
C ARG A 164 0.84 -3.99 18.67
N LEU A 165 0.66 -4.03 17.35
CA LEU A 165 1.77 -4.17 16.39
C LEU A 165 2.68 -2.93 16.34
N CYS A 166 2.21 -1.78 16.83
CA CYS A 166 2.98 -0.54 16.94
C CYS A 166 3.70 -0.37 18.29
N GLU A 167 3.41 -1.24 19.26
CA GLU A 167 4.03 -1.20 20.60
C GLU A 167 5.48 -1.70 20.57
N LYS A 168 6.22 -1.48 21.66
CA LYS A 168 7.61 -1.91 21.80
C LYS A 168 7.75 -3.42 21.56
N GLY A 169 8.58 -3.80 20.59
CA GLY A 169 8.76 -5.19 20.15
C GLY A 169 7.90 -5.58 18.95
N GLY A 170 6.87 -4.82 18.64
CA GLY A 170 6.01 -5.06 17.46
C GLY A 170 6.69 -4.68 16.14
N PRO A 171 6.19 -5.20 15.01
CA PRO A 171 6.79 -5.01 13.68
C PRO A 171 6.73 -3.56 13.19
N HIS A 172 5.81 -2.75 13.70
CA HIS A 172 5.62 -1.34 13.36
C HIS A 172 6.20 -0.38 14.39
N TYR A 173 6.87 -0.89 15.44
CA TYR A 173 7.46 -0.03 16.46
C TYR A 173 8.48 0.94 15.87
N GLY A 174 8.31 2.23 16.16
CA GLY A 174 9.14 3.31 15.61
C GLY A 174 8.73 3.80 14.22
N SER A 175 7.59 3.34 13.70
CA SER A 175 7.02 3.70 12.40
C SER A 175 5.74 4.51 12.60
N PRO A 176 5.81 5.85 12.69
CA PRO A 176 4.64 6.69 13.01
C PRO A 176 3.52 6.58 11.98
N ASP A 177 3.85 6.35 10.71
CA ASP A 177 2.89 6.25 9.62
C ASP A 177 2.25 4.86 9.51
N LYS A 178 2.64 3.92 10.38
CA LYS A 178 2.00 2.61 10.55
C LYS A 178 0.93 2.60 11.66
N ASP A 179 0.67 3.74 12.30
CA ASP A 179 -0.48 3.85 13.21
C ASP A 179 -1.78 3.56 12.45
N PRO A 180 -2.60 2.58 12.89
CA PRO A 180 -3.82 2.20 12.17
C PRO A 180 -4.80 3.35 11.99
N LEU A 181 -4.89 4.26 12.96
CA LEU A 181 -5.81 5.41 12.88
C LEU A 181 -5.38 6.38 11.77
N ALA A 182 -4.07 6.68 11.66
CA ALA A 182 -3.54 7.56 10.61
C ALA A 182 -3.84 6.98 9.21
N ARG A 183 -3.69 5.67 9.04
CA ARG A 183 -3.99 4.98 7.78
C ARG A 183 -5.49 4.95 7.47
N LEU A 184 -6.33 4.63 8.45
CA LEU A 184 -7.78 4.69 8.30
C LEU A 184 -8.26 6.11 7.97
N MET A 185 -7.69 7.15 8.57
CA MET A 185 -8.00 8.53 8.22
C MET A 185 -7.67 8.85 6.76
N THR A 186 -6.56 8.36 6.22
CA THR A 186 -6.22 8.51 4.80
C THR A 186 -7.26 7.82 3.90
N ILE A 187 -7.68 6.59 4.23
CA ILE A 187 -8.71 5.84 3.51
C ILE A 187 -10.05 6.59 3.53
N GLU A 188 -10.47 7.08 4.70
CA GLU A 188 -11.70 7.86 4.87
C GLU A 188 -11.68 9.17 4.06
N VAL A 189 -10.56 9.87 4.07
CA VAL A 189 -10.38 11.10 3.30
C VAL A 189 -10.46 10.84 1.80
N ALA A 190 -9.82 9.78 1.33
CA ALA A 190 -9.89 9.37 -0.08
C ALA A 190 -11.34 9.06 -0.49
N GLY A 191 -12.09 8.35 0.36
CA GLY A 191 -13.51 8.08 0.15
C GLY A 191 -14.37 9.34 0.10
N ALA A 192 -14.16 10.25 1.05
CA ALA A 192 -14.89 11.54 1.09
C ALA A 192 -14.58 12.46 -0.11
N LEU A 193 -13.46 12.23 -0.80
CA LEU A 193 -13.07 12.92 -2.04
C LEU A 193 -13.37 12.10 -3.29
N SER A 194 -14.03 10.95 -3.18
CA SER A 194 -14.37 10.05 -4.29
C SER A 194 -13.15 9.66 -5.13
N VAL A 195 -12.02 9.37 -4.47
CA VAL A 195 -10.81 8.87 -5.10
C VAL A 195 -10.87 7.34 -5.15
N PRO A 196 -10.79 6.69 -6.34
CA PRO A 196 -10.65 5.24 -6.41
C PRO A 196 -9.41 4.80 -5.62
N PHE A 197 -9.58 3.83 -4.72
CA PHE A 197 -8.55 3.55 -3.72
C PHE A 197 -8.24 2.05 -3.60
N THR A 198 -6.96 1.74 -3.42
CA THR A 198 -6.49 0.39 -3.11
C THR A 198 -5.99 0.34 -1.67
N SER A 199 -6.40 -0.68 -0.92
CA SER A 199 -5.89 -0.94 0.41
C SER A 199 -5.67 -2.45 0.63
N GLY A 200 -5.36 -2.86 1.84
CA GLY A 200 -5.17 -4.29 2.13
C GLY A 200 -4.51 -4.57 3.46
N LEU A 201 -4.29 -5.86 3.67
CA LEU A 201 -3.71 -6.43 4.88
C LEU A 201 -2.33 -7.02 4.59
N LEU A 202 -1.46 -6.99 5.61
CA LEU A 202 -0.24 -7.80 5.65
C LEU A 202 -0.38 -8.85 6.75
N ILE A 203 -0.43 -10.13 6.35
CA ILE A 203 -0.59 -11.25 7.27
C ILE A 203 0.74 -11.91 7.62
N GLY A 204 0.86 -12.45 8.84
CA GLY A 204 2.04 -13.15 9.32
C GLY A 204 3.06 -12.25 10.01
N ILE A 205 2.69 -11.04 10.38
CA ILE A 205 3.55 -10.10 11.12
C ILE A 205 3.30 -10.11 12.63
N GLY A 206 2.48 -11.04 13.12
CA GLY A 206 2.16 -11.23 14.54
C GLY A 206 0.71 -10.89 14.90
N GLU A 207 -0.11 -10.57 13.94
CA GLU A 207 -1.56 -10.39 14.09
C GLU A 207 -2.27 -11.74 14.26
N THR A 208 -3.44 -11.71 14.88
CA THR A 208 -4.35 -12.85 15.03
C THR A 208 -5.39 -12.90 13.90
N LYS A 209 -6.07 -14.03 13.72
CA LYS A 209 -7.20 -14.16 12.78
C LYS A 209 -8.33 -13.17 13.12
N ALA A 210 -8.60 -12.93 14.40
CA ALA A 210 -9.58 -11.95 14.82
C ALA A 210 -9.19 -10.53 14.38
N GLU A 211 -7.93 -10.13 14.57
CA GLU A 211 -7.42 -8.83 14.12
C GLU A 211 -7.45 -8.67 12.59
N ARG A 212 -7.27 -9.77 11.81
CA ARG A 212 -7.47 -9.75 10.35
C ARG A 212 -8.93 -9.46 9.99
N ILE A 213 -9.87 -10.13 10.67
CA ILE A 213 -11.31 -9.88 10.45
C ILE A 213 -11.67 -8.44 10.82
N GLU A 214 -11.19 -7.92 11.95
CA GLU A 214 -11.40 -6.53 12.35
C GLU A 214 -10.87 -5.55 11.28
N THR A 215 -9.72 -5.84 10.69
CA THR A 215 -9.13 -5.03 9.62
C THR A 215 -9.99 -5.08 8.35
N LEU A 216 -10.48 -6.26 7.95
CA LEU A 216 -11.40 -6.40 6.82
C LEU A 216 -12.73 -5.69 7.06
N VAL A 217 -13.25 -5.76 8.28
CA VAL A 217 -14.47 -5.03 8.69
C VAL A 217 -14.26 -3.51 8.56
N ALA A 218 -13.12 -2.99 9.01
CA ALA A 218 -12.82 -1.56 8.89
C ALA A 218 -12.76 -1.10 7.41
N LEU A 219 -12.16 -1.91 6.52
CA LEU A 219 -12.14 -1.63 5.08
C LEU A 219 -13.54 -1.72 4.46
N ARG A 220 -14.32 -2.74 4.82
CA ARG A 220 -15.70 -2.89 4.37
C ARG A 220 -16.56 -1.69 4.80
N ASP A 221 -16.44 -1.26 6.04
CA ASP A 221 -17.23 -0.15 6.59
C ASP A 221 -16.88 1.18 5.88
N ALA A 222 -15.59 1.43 5.59
CA ALA A 222 -15.16 2.56 4.78
C ALA A 222 -15.70 2.47 3.34
N HIS A 223 -15.66 1.28 2.72
CA HIS A 223 -16.22 1.06 1.39
C HIS A 223 -17.75 1.23 1.38
N THR A 224 -18.45 0.67 2.36
CA THR A 224 -19.90 0.81 2.47
C THR A 224 -20.34 2.27 2.56
N LYS A 225 -19.54 3.09 3.22
CA LYS A 225 -19.81 4.53 3.39
C LYS A 225 -19.53 5.35 2.13
N HIS A 226 -18.50 5.01 1.37
CA HIS A 226 -17.98 5.86 0.30
C HIS A 226 -17.93 5.20 -1.09
N CYS A 227 -18.09 3.89 -1.19
CA CYS A 227 -18.01 3.11 -2.44
C CYS A 227 -16.73 3.33 -3.27
N HIS A 228 -15.59 3.58 -2.61
CA HIS A 228 -14.35 4.03 -3.25
C HIS A 228 -13.21 2.98 -3.29
N ILE A 229 -13.27 1.95 -2.44
CA ILE A 229 -12.23 0.91 -2.45
C ILE A 229 -12.48 -0.03 -3.63
N GLN A 230 -11.58 -0.02 -4.60
CA GLN A 230 -11.66 -0.83 -5.82
C GLN A 230 -10.94 -2.17 -5.68
N GLU A 231 -10.00 -2.28 -4.73
CA GLU A 231 -9.17 -3.46 -4.56
C GLU A 231 -8.73 -3.60 -3.10
N VAL A 232 -8.83 -4.82 -2.56
CA VAL A 232 -8.27 -5.21 -1.25
C VAL A 232 -7.20 -6.26 -1.47
N ILE A 233 -5.96 -5.93 -1.17
CA ILE A 233 -4.81 -6.82 -1.33
C ILE A 233 -4.59 -7.60 -0.04
N ILE A 234 -4.56 -8.92 -0.12
CA ILE A 234 -4.11 -9.78 0.97
C ILE A 234 -2.66 -10.17 0.69
N GLN A 235 -1.75 -9.52 1.39
CA GLN A 235 -0.31 -9.74 1.24
C GLN A 235 0.20 -10.62 2.38
N ASN A 236 0.94 -11.69 2.05
CA ASN A 236 1.61 -12.51 3.06
C ASN A 236 3.03 -12.01 3.34
N PHE A 237 3.37 -11.99 4.63
CA PHE A 237 4.74 -11.74 5.06
C PHE A 237 5.69 -12.81 4.50
N CYS A 238 6.88 -12.36 4.13
CA CYS A 238 7.99 -13.22 3.76
C CYS A 238 9.25 -12.72 4.47
N ALA A 239 9.83 -13.56 5.32
CA ALA A 239 11.06 -13.24 6.03
C ALA A 239 12.19 -12.91 5.05
N LYS A 240 12.89 -11.82 5.30
CA LYS A 240 13.97 -11.34 4.45
C LYS A 240 15.25 -11.15 5.26
N PRO A 241 16.42 -11.50 4.68
CA PRO A 241 17.70 -11.21 5.34
C PRO A 241 17.86 -9.72 5.67
N ASN A 242 18.63 -9.43 6.70
CA ASN A 242 18.93 -8.06 7.15
C ASN A 242 17.72 -7.26 7.66
N THR A 243 16.61 -7.92 7.97
CA THR A 243 15.48 -7.32 8.69
C THR A 243 15.42 -7.83 10.14
N LYS A 244 14.75 -7.09 11.02
CA LYS A 244 14.54 -7.56 12.41
C LYS A 244 13.64 -8.80 12.48
N MET A 245 12.90 -9.09 11.41
CA MET A 245 12.02 -10.25 11.28
C MET A 245 12.61 -11.37 10.41
N ALA A 246 13.91 -11.36 10.14
CA ALA A 246 14.58 -12.37 9.30
C ALA A 246 14.41 -13.82 9.76
N GLN A 247 14.16 -14.04 11.05
CA GLN A 247 13.98 -15.36 11.66
C GLN A 247 12.51 -15.69 11.97
N VAL A 248 11.58 -14.81 11.62
CA VAL A 248 10.16 -15.05 11.82
C VAL A 248 9.65 -16.02 10.77
N GLN A 249 8.89 -17.02 11.18
CA GLN A 249 8.33 -18.00 10.26
C GLN A 249 7.30 -17.36 9.32
N ASN A 250 7.42 -17.67 8.03
CA ASN A 250 6.42 -17.26 7.04
C ASN A 250 5.05 -17.89 7.34
N PRO A 251 3.94 -17.18 7.12
CA PRO A 251 2.62 -17.77 7.22
C PRO A 251 2.49 -18.92 6.21
N LYS A 252 1.76 -19.97 6.60
CA LYS A 252 1.44 -21.10 5.72
C LYS A 252 0.45 -20.66 4.64
N LEU A 253 0.40 -21.41 3.55
CA LEU A 253 -0.55 -21.16 2.45
C LEU A 253 -2.00 -21.15 2.95
N GLU A 254 -2.33 -22.03 3.89
CA GLU A 254 -3.67 -22.12 4.49
C GLU A 254 -4.09 -20.81 5.18
N GLU A 255 -3.13 -20.07 5.78
CA GLU A 255 -3.41 -18.76 6.39
C GLU A 255 -3.77 -17.70 5.35
N LEU A 256 -3.09 -17.74 4.19
CA LEU A 256 -3.40 -16.85 3.07
C LEU A 256 -4.76 -17.19 2.47
N LEU A 257 -5.00 -18.48 2.17
CA LEU A 257 -6.28 -18.96 1.62
C LEU A 257 -7.44 -18.65 2.57
N TRP A 258 -7.25 -18.88 3.88
CA TRP A 258 -8.25 -18.54 4.88
C TRP A 258 -8.59 -17.04 4.86
N THR A 259 -7.56 -16.19 4.83
CA THR A 259 -7.77 -14.73 4.86
C THR A 259 -8.47 -14.23 3.59
N ILE A 260 -8.09 -14.75 2.41
CA ILE A 260 -8.77 -14.43 1.14
C ILE A 260 -10.23 -14.91 1.16
N SER A 261 -10.49 -16.09 1.72
CA SER A 261 -11.84 -16.66 1.75
C SER A 261 -12.77 -15.94 2.73
N VAL A 262 -12.21 -15.24 3.71
CA VAL A 262 -12.97 -14.41 4.66
C VAL A 262 -13.20 -12.99 4.12
N ALA A 263 -12.30 -12.50 3.27
CA ALA A 263 -12.37 -11.15 2.67
C ALA A 263 -13.50 -11.03 1.64
#